data_0b3e35f4ae02c329fda1eeea71167106
#
_entry.id   0b3e35f4ae02c329fda1eeea71167106
#
_cell.length_a   1.000
_cell.length_b   1.000
_cell.length_c   1.000
_cell.angle_alpha   90.00
_cell.angle_beta   90.00
_cell.angle_gamma   90.00
#
_symmetry.space_group_name_H-M   'P 1'
#
loop_
_entity.id
_entity.type
_entity.pdbx_description
1 polymer ?
#
loop_
_entity_poly.entity_id
_entity_poly.type
_entity_poly.pdbx_seq_one_letter_code
_entity_poly.pdbx_strand_id
1 'polypeptide(L)'
;MDFIFDNNTPIYIQLVEQLKMQIVSGKISPGERLPSIRDLALKTRVNPNTMQKALSELEQLKLIYTDRTNGKFATEDKPLIEEFKNECAINFALKYFKDMQKLGITKNDAIEYLERLKGE
;
A
#
# COMPACT_ATOMS: atom_id res chain seq x y z
N MET A 1 3.69 5.75 -11.24
CA MET A 1 3.89 5.16 -9.91
C MET A 1 5.17 5.69 -9.31
N ASP A 2 5.04 6.34 -8.17
CA ASP A 2 6.19 6.85 -7.45
C ASP A 2 6.47 5.96 -6.26
N PHE A 3 7.72 5.55 -6.12
CA PHE A 3 8.16 4.70 -5.02
C PHE A 3 9.27 5.40 -4.27
N ILE A 4 9.18 5.38 -2.96
CA ILE A 4 10.18 5.95 -2.07
C ILE A 4 10.67 4.86 -1.15
N PHE A 5 11.96 4.59 -1.16
CA PHE A 5 12.56 3.55 -0.34
C PHE A 5 13.50 4.14 0.70
N ASP A 6 13.53 3.51 1.86
CA ASP A 6 14.48 3.84 2.92
C ASP A 6 15.29 2.59 3.28
N ASN A 7 16.17 2.72 4.27
CA ASN A 7 17.05 1.63 4.69
C ASN A 7 16.56 0.88 5.93
N ASN A 8 15.34 1.17 6.39
CA ASN A 8 14.84 0.61 7.65
C ASN A 8 14.32 -0.81 7.53
N THR A 9 13.79 -1.18 6.38
CA THR A 9 13.23 -2.51 6.13
C THR A 9 13.69 -3.05 4.78
N PRO A 10 13.62 -4.37 4.57
CA PRO A 10 13.95 -4.94 3.26
C PRO A 10 13.12 -4.31 2.14
N ILE A 11 13.74 -4.16 0.99
CA ILE A 11 13.11 -3.50 -0.17
C ILE A 11 11.80 -4.19 -0.57
N TYR A 12 11.77 -5.54 -0.57
CA TYR A 12 10.58 -6.21 -1.05
C TYR A 12 9.36 -5.94 -0.14
N ILE A 13 9.58 -5.76 1.17
CA ILE A 13 8.50 -5.41 2.10
C ILE A 13 7.95 -4.03 1.76
N GLN A 14 8.84 -3.07 1.48
CA GLN A 14 8.43 -1.73 1.07
C GLN A 14 7.69 -1.75 -0.26
N LEU A 15 8.12 -2.59 -1.20
CA LEU A 15 7.42 -2.76 -2.47
C LEU A 15 5.99 -3.27 -2.26
N VAL A 16 5.83 -4.30 -1.45
CA VAL A 16 4.52 -4.89 -1.15
C VAL A 16 3.61 -3.82 -0.55
N GLU A 17 4.11 -3.09 0.46
CA GLU A 17 3.31 -2.07 1.13
C GLU A 17 2.93 -0.92 0.19
N GLN A 18 3.85 -0.45 -0.64
CA GLN A 18 3.56 0.66 -1.54
C GLN A 18 2.62 0.27 -2.68
N LEU A 19 2.78 -0.92 -3.25
CA LEU A 19 1.85 -1.42 -4.27
C LEU A 19 0.47 -1.66 -3.68
N LYS A 20 0.40 -2.23 -2.49
CA LYS A 20 -0.85 -2.43 -1.77
C LYS A 20 -1.56 -1.10 -1.55
N MET A 21 -0.84 -0.09 -1.11
CA MET A 21 -1.39 1.25 -0.92
C MET A 21 -1.97 1.84 -2.21
N GLN A 22 -1.31 1.63 -3.33
CA GLN A 22 -1.80 2.13 -4.60
C GLN A 22 -3.07 1.43 -5.06
N ILE A 23 -3.18 0.15 -4.75
CA ILE A 23 -4.40 -0.61 -5.08
C ILE A 23 -5.56 -0.19 -4.16
N VAL A 24 -5.33 -0.13 -2.85
CA VAL A 24 -6.41 0.17 -1.91
C VAL A 24 -6.84 1.64 -1.96
N SER A 25 -5.95 2.54 -2.36
CA SER A 25 -6.28 3.96 -2.51
C SER A 25 -6.99 4.28 -3.82
N GLY A 26 -6.98 3.34 -4.77
CA GLY A 26 -7.57 3.55 -6.08
C GLY A 26 -6.66 4.22 -7.08
N LYS A 27 -5.40 4.50 -6.74
CA LYS A 27 -4.43 5.01 -7.73
C LYS A 27 -4.21 3.99 -8.83
N ILE A 28 -4.20 2.71 -8.48
CA ILE A 28 -4.35 1.62 -9.43
C ILE A 28 -5.80 1.22 -9.34
N SER A 29 -6.54 1.39 -10.42
CA SER A 29 -7.97 1.13 -10.43
C SER A 29 -8.28 -0.37 -10.36
N PRO A 30 -9.44 -0.77 -9.79
CA PRO A 30 -9.84 -2.17 -9.83
C PRO A 30 -9.83 -2.70 -11.27
N GLY A 31 -9.21 -3.86 -11.46
CA GLY A 31 -9.12 -4.46 -12.80
C GLY A 31 -8.07 -3.87 -13.71
N GLU A 32 -7.36 -2.83 -13.28
CA GLU A 32 -6.34 -2.20 -14.10
C GLU A 32 -5.16 -3.15 -14.31
N ARG A 33 -4.64 -3.16 -15.54
CA ARG A 33 -3.46 -3.93 -15.87
C ARG A 33 -2.22 -3.26 -15.27
N LEU A 34 -1.38 -4.05 -14.61
CA LEU A 34 -0.11 -3.56 -14.08
C LEU A 34 0.95 -3.59 -15.18
N PRO A 35 1.97 -2.72 -15.09
CA PRO A 35 3.15 -2.87 -15.95
C PRO A 35 3.78 -4.24 -15.74
N SER A 36 4.56 -4.69 -16.71
CA SER A 36 5.26 -5.96 -16.60
C SER A 36 6.26 -5.93 -15.43
N ILE A 37 6.66 -7.11 -14.96
CA ILE A 37 7.68 -7.22 -13.91
C ILE A 37 8.94 -6.48 -14.32
N ARG A 38 9.35 -6.65 -15.59
CA ARG A 38 10.53 -5.98 -16.14
C ARG A 38 10.38 -4.46 -16.07
N ASP A 39 9.25 -3.93 -16.49
CA ASP A 39 9.01 -2.49 -16.49
C ASP A 39 8.97 -1.93 -15.06
N LEU A 40 8.31 -2.65 -14.15
CA LEU A 40 8.25 -2.25 -12.74
C LEU A 40 9.65 -2.26 -12.11
N ALA A 41 10.45 -3.29 -12.41
CA ALA A 41 11.80 -3.38 -11.90
C ALA A 41 12.67 -2.24 -12.42
N LEU A 42 12.55 -1.90 -13.70
CA LEU A 42 13.28 -0.78 -14.29
C LEU A 42 12.88 0.55 -13.67
N LYS A 43 11.58 0.80 -13.51
CA LYS A 43 11.08 2.05 -12.94
C LYS A 43 11.52 2.26 -11.50
N THR A 44 11.53 1.19 -10.73
CA THR A 44 11.85 1.25 -9.29
C THR A 44 13.33 1.04 -9.01
N ARG A 45 14.10 0.65 -10.01
CA ARG A 45 15.51 0.29 -9.88
C ARG A 45 15.72 -0.84 -8.88
N VAL A 46 14.80 -1.80 -8.91
CA VAL A 46 14.82 -2.96 -8.01
C VAL A 46 15.13 -4.20 -8.84
N ASN A 47 15.82 -5.15 -8.23
CA ASN A 47 16.12 -6.42 -8.86
C ASN A 47 14.82 -7.10 -9.31
N PRO A 48 14.74 -7.61 -10.54
CA PRO A 48 13.54 -8.30 -11.02
C PRO A 48 13.07 -9.45 -10.14
N ASN A 49 14.00 -10.18 -9.53
CA ASN A 49 13.62 -11.27 -8.61
C ASN A 49 12.95 -10.74 -7.35
N THR A 50 13.42 -9.60 -6.85
CA THR A 50 12.79 -8.94 -5.69
C THR A 50 11.40 -8.43 -6.05
N MET A 51 11.25 -7.87 -7.24
CA MET A 51 9.94 -7.44 -7.75
C MET A 51 9.00 -8.63 -7.91
N GLN A 52 9.48 -9.74 -8.46
CA GLN A 52 8.68 -10.96 -8.60
C GLN A 52 8.19 -11.46 -7.25
N LYS A 53 9.06 -11.44 -6.25
CA LYS A 53 8.69 -11.87 -4.90
C LYS A 53 7.58 -10.99 -4.31
N ALA A 54 7.70 -9.68 -4.49
CA ALA A 54 6.69 -8.73 -4.01
C ALA A 54 5.34 -8.97 -4.70
N LEU A 55 5.35 -9.14 -6.01
CA LEU A 55 4.12 -9.38 -6.76
C LEU A 55 3.48 -10.73 -6.40
N SER A 56 4.30 -11.74 -6.13
CA SER A 56 3.80 -13.05 -5.69
C SER A 56 3.07 -12.94 -4.35
N GLU A 57 3.61 -12.13 -3.44
CA GLU A 57 2.95 -11.91 -2.16
C GLU A 57 1.60 -11.20 -2.33
N LEU A 58 1.54 -10.20 -3.21
CA LEU A 58 0.28 -9.53 -3.51
C LEU A 58 -0.74 -10.48 -4.15
N GLU A 59 -0.29 -11.44 -4.96
CA GLU A 59 -1.16 -12.47 -5.50
C GLU A 59 -1.71 -13.38 -4.40
N GLN A 60 -0.87 -13.75 -3.44
CA GLN A 60 -1.31 -14.55 -2.29
C GLN A 60 -2.37 -13.81 -1.47
N LEU A 61 -2.24 -12.49 -1.36
CA LEU A 61 -3.23 -11.65 -0.71
C LEU A 61 -4.47 -11.42 -1.57
N LYS A 62 -4.44 -11.89 -2.81
CA LYS A 62 -5.52 -11.73 -3.80
C LYS A 62 -5.77 -10.30 -4.22
N LEU A 63 -4.80 -9.42 -3.99
CA LEU A 63 -4.86 -8.03 -4.45
C LEU A 63 -4.50 -7.88 -5.92
N ILE A 64 -3.76 -8.83 -6.47
CA ILE A 64 -3.52 -8.92 -7.91
C ILE A 64 -3.75 -10.35 -8.39
N TYR A 65 -4.04 -10.48 -9.67
CA TYR A 65 -4.19 -11.79 -10.29
C TYR A 65 -3.45 -11.80 -11.62
N THR A 66 -3.05 -13.00 -12.05
CA THR A 66 -2.32 -13.19 -13.29
C THR A 66 -3.23 -13.84 -14.32
N ASP A 67 -3.32 -13.22 -15.49
CA ASP A 67 -3.89 -13.81 -16.69
C ASP A 67 -2.70 -14.22 -17.55
N ARG A 68 -2.61 -15.49 -17.89
CA ARG A 68 -1.47 -16.04 -18.63
C ARG A 68 -1.19 -15.32 -19.93
N THR A 69 -2.24 -14.86 -20.61
CA THR A 69 -2.12 -14.21 -21.92
C THR A 69 -1.91 -12.72 -21.82
N ASN A 70 -2.50 -12.07 -20.81
CA ASN A 70 -2.61 -10.62 -20.76
C ASN A 70 -1.81 -9.95 -19.64
N GLY A 71 -1.20 -10.73 -18.75
CA GLY A 71 -0.34 -10.19 -17.69
C GLY A 71 -1.00 -10.14 -16.33
N LYS A 72 -0.59 -9.19 -15.51
CA LYS A 72 -1.06 -9.04 -14.13
C LYS A 72 -2.01 -7.87 -14.00
N PHE A 73 -3.04 -8.05 -13.19
CA PHE A 73 -4.12 -7.08 -13.01
C PHE A 73 -4.43 -6.88 -11.55
N ALA A 74 -4.81 -5.66 -11.19
CA ALA A 74 -5.33 -5.37 -9.86
C ALA A 74 -6.70 -6.05 -9.70
N THR A 75 -6.99 -6.49 -8.47
CA THR A 75 -8.27 -7.15 -8.18
C THR A 75 -9.46 -6.23 -8.48
N GLU A 76 -10.57 -6.87 -8.86
CA GLU A 76 -11.86 -6.18 -8.98
C GLU A 76 -12.73 -6.38 -7.75
N ASP A 77 -12.24 -7.13 -6.76
CA ASP A 77 -12.96 -7.44 -5.53
C ASP A 77 -13.00 -6.21 -4.61
N LYS A 78 -14.01 -5.38 -4.79
CA LYS A 78 -14.16 -4.15 -4.03
C LYS A 78 -14.29 -4.38 -2.52
N PRO A 79 -15.06 -5.38 -2.05
CA PRO A 79 -15.08 -5.68 -0.61
C PRO A 79 -13.71 -6.01 -0.05
N LEU A 80 -12.89 -6.75 -0.78
CA LEU A 80 -11.53 -7.08 -0.34
C LEU A 80 -10.67 -5.82 -0.25
N ILE A 81 -10.75 -4.95 -1.26
CA ILE A 81 -10.02 -3.68 -1.26
C ILE A 81 -10.42 -2.85 -0.04
N GLU A 82 -11.72 -2.77 0.24
CA GLU A 82 -12.23 -2.00 1.37
C GLU A 82 -11.76 -2.56 2.70
N GLU A 83 -11.70 -3.88 2.81
CA GLU A 83 -11.18 -4.55 4.01
C GLU A 83 -9.73 -4.19 4.28
N PHE A 84 -8.88 -4.24 3.25
CA PHE A 84 -7.47 -3.84 3.38
C PHE A 84 -7.33 -2.36 3.68
N LYS A 85 -8.18 -1.53 3.07
CA LYS A 85 -8.17 -0.10 3.30
C LYS A 85 -8.48 0.22 4.76
N ASN A 86 -9.51 -0.43 5.32
CA ASN A 86 -9.88 -0.26 6.72
C ASN A 86 -8.75 -0.68 7.65
N GLU A 87 -8.11 -1.80 7.34
CA GLU A 87 -7.00 -2.31 8.14
C GLU A 87 -5.84 -1.31 8.15
N CYS A 88 -5.48 -0.76 6.99
CA CYS A 88 -4.45 0.26 6.89
C CYS A 88 -4.84 1.53 7.67
N ALA A 89 -6.09 1.95 7.55
CA ALA A 89 -6.58 3.15 8.24
C ALA A 89 -6.51 2.98 9.75
N ILE A 90 -6.89 1.82 10.27
CA ILE A 90 -6.79 1.52 11.70
C ILE A 90 -5.35 1.57 12.16
N ASN A 91 -4.43 0.99 11.39
CA ASN A 91 -3.01 0.99 11.74
C ASN A 91 -2.42 2.39 11.76
N PHE A 92 -2.78 3.23 10.78
CA PHE A 92 -2.33 4.63 10.76
C PHE A 92 -2.91 5.41 11.93
N ALA A 93 -4.19 5.22 12.24
CA ALA A 93 -4.83 5.88 13.37
C ALA A 93 -4.17 5.47 14.70
N LEU A 94 -3.86 4.18 14.84
CA LEU A 94 -3.18 3.67 16.03
C LEU A 94 -1.79 4.28 16.19
N LYS A 95 -1.04 4.36 15.09
CA LYS A 95 0.29 4.97 15.13
C LYS A 95 0.20 6.44 15.55
N TYR A 96 -0.72 7.18 14.96
CA TYR A 96 -0.96 8.57 15.31
C TYR A 96 -1.27 8.71 16.80
N PHE A 97 -2.18 7.91 17.32
CA PHE A 97 -2.56 7.95 18.71
C PHE A 97 -1.41 7.62 19.64
N LYS A 98 -0.63 6.59 19.31
CA LYS A 98 0.55 6.23 20.12
C LYS A 98 1.59 7.34 20.15
N ASP A 99 1.81 8.01 19.02
CA ASP A 99 2.74 9.15 18.96
C ASP A 99 2.23 10.30 19.83
N MET A 100 0.93 10.58 19.80
CA MET A 100 0.33 11.62 20.63
C MET A 100 0.45 11.28 22.11
N GLN A 101 0.28 10.00 22.48
CA GLN A 101 0.45 9.57 23.86
C GLN A 101 1.85 9.83 24.39
N LYS A 102 2.88 9.71 23.54
CA LYS A 102 4.25 10.02 23.93
C LYS A 102 4.42 11.48 24.34
N LEU A 103 3.58 12.35 23.83
CA LEU A 103 3.56 13.77 24.18
C LEU A 103 2.66 14.06 25.39
N GLY A 104 2.03 13.03 25.97
CA GLY A 104 1.07 13.21 27.06
C GLY A 104 -0.29 13.71 26.61
N ILE A 105 -0.59 13.59 25.32
CA ILE A 105 -1.86 14.07 24.75
C ILE A 105 -2.90 12.97 24.83
N THR A 106 -4.10 13.31 25.36
CA THR A 106 -5.19 12.38 25.49
C THR A 106 -5.84 12.09 24.14
N LYS A 107 -6.67 11.05 24.07
CA LYS A 107 -7.39 10.72 22.85
C LYS A 107 -8.28 11.86 22.38
N ASN A 108 -9.02 12.49 23.31
CA ASN A 108 -9.89 13.59 22.97
C ASN A 108 -9.12 14.78 22.40
N ASP A 109 -7.99 15.10 22.99
CA ASP A 109 -7.15 16.18 22.48
C ASP A 109 -6.51 15.80 21.15
N ALA A 110 -6.14 14.54 20.97
CA ALA A 110 -5.61 14.06 19.70
C ALA A 110 -6.63 14.21 18.56
N ILE A 111 -7.90 13.95 18.85
CA ILE A 111 -8.99 14.17 17.90
C ILE A 111 -9.10 15.64 17.53
N GLU A 112 -9.00 16.52 18.53
CA GLU A 112 -9.05 17.97 18.31
C GLU A 112 -7.94 18.46 17.38
N TYR A 113 -6.74 17.90 17.51
CA TYR A 113 -5.64 18.27 16.60
C TYR A 113 -5.98 17.93 15.16
N LEU A 114 -6.61 16.78 14.93
CA LEU A 114 -7.07 16.41 13.58
C LEU A 114 -8.10 17.41 13.05
N GLU A 115 -9.03 17.84 13.91
CA GLU A 115 -10.08 18.79 13.52
C GLU A 115 -9.51 20.16 13.17
N ARG A 116 -8.34 20.53 13.73
CA ARG A 116 -7.68 21.79 13.43
C ARG A 116 -6.97 21.79 12.08
N LEU A 117 -6.72 20.61 11.50
CA LEU A 117 -6.08 20.53 10.19
C LEU A 117 -7.01 21.07 9.13
N LYS A 118 -6.46 21.86 8.21
CA LYS A 118 -7.21 22.38 7.05
C LYS A 118 -6.96 21.45 5.87
N GLY A 119 -7.99 21.28 5.06
CA GLY A 119 -7.89 20.45 3.89
C GLY A 119 -8.94 19.35 3.96
N GLU A 120 -8.85 18.38 3.05
CA GLU A 120 -9.85 17.33 2.94
C GLU A 120 -9.84 16.39 4.07
#